data_3e8f1e36be127bf2d2a5c18d5a72715f
#
_entry.id   3e8f1e36be127bf2d2a5c18d5a72715f
#
_cell.length_a   1.000
_cell.length_b   1.000
_cell.length_c   1.000
_cell.angle_alpha   90.00
_cell.angle_beta   90.00
_cell.angle_gamma   90.00
#
_symmetry.space_group_name_H-M   'P 1'
#
loop_
_entity.id
_entity.type
_entity.pdbx_description
1 polymer ?
#
loop_
_entity_poly.entity_id
_entity_poly.type
_entity_poly.pdbx_seq_one_letter_code
_entity_poly.pdbx_strand_id
1 'polypeptide(L)'
;MNSNLRFAAIDIGSNAIRLLFSRIIENESKPHFLIKESLIRMPLRLGKDSFNAGEISEANCKKFLNTMIGFKNLMDAYNPMNYRACATAAMRNAKNGKDLARIVELKAGIKIDIINGAEEAAMILTKNINQHLKKEKSYLHIDVGGGSTELTSIVNGQTKNSKSFSIGSVRLLEGKVSKKSWNDMKEWIKSNTNSVTGIKAIGSGGNINKIASMLGKKKGEHVPYNSIKILLKKIEAKDFHQRITTFGLRPDRADVIIPASKIYLNCMKWSKSQKILVPQSGLADGIIEQLYYTYKSVSKS
;
A
#
# COMPACT_ATOMS: atom_id res chain seq x y z
N MET A 1 12.53 14.54 -27.11
CA MET A 1 11.93 13.74 -26.00
C MET A 1 12.82 13.82 -24.78
N ASN A 2 12.34 14.34 -23.67
CA ASN A 2 13.12 14.40 -22.45
C ASN A 2 13.07 13.01 -21.78
N SER A 3 13.98 12.11 -22.15
CA SER A 3 14.00 10.70 -21.75
C SER A 3 14.45 10.47 -20.30
N ASN A 4 14.64 11.52 -19.50
CA ASN A 4 15.32 11.44 -18.23
C ASN A 4 14.48 11.90 -17.01
N LEU A 5 13.15 11.71 -17.07
CA LEU A 5 12.25 12.06 -15.97
C LEU A 5 12.33 10.99 -14.88
N ARG A 6 13.33 11.10 -13.98
CA ARG A 6 13.55 10.20 -12.86
C ARG A 6 12.94 10.77 -11.59
N PHE A 7 12.22 9.93 -10.87
CA PHE A 7 11.62 10.27 -9.58
C PHE A 7 11.89 9.19 -8.55
N ALA A 8 11.88 9.58 -7.27
CA ALA A 8 11.97 8.64 -6.15
C ALA A 8 10.79 8.79 -5.20
N ALA A 9 10.32 7.67 -4.66
CA ALA A 9 9.26 7.64 -3.66
C ALA A 9 9.69 6.82 -2.46
N ILE A 10 9.52 7.37 -1.25
CA ILE A 10 9.71 6.65 -0.01
C ILE A 10 8.33 6.41 0.63
N ASP A 11 7.95 5.14 0.74
CA ASP A 11 6.72 4.68 1.41
C ASP A 11 7.10 4.09 2.77
N ILE A 12 6.77 4.81 3.85
CA ILE A 12 7.04 4.42 5.23
C ILE A 12 5.80 3.77 5.81
N GLY A 13 5.68 2.46 5.57
CA GLY A 13 4.56 1.66 6.05
C GLY A 13 4.80 1.00 7.41
N SER A 14 3.74 0.45 8.01
CA SER A 14 3.80 -0.19 9.33
C SER A 14 4.60 -1.50 9.36
N ASN A 15 4.70 -2.23 8.25
CA ASN A 15 5.46 -3.48 8.18
C ASN A 15 6.86 -3.30 7.57
N ALA A 16 6.98 -2.43 6.59
CA ALA A 16 8.23 -2.19 5.88
C ALA A 16 8.28 -0.79 5.30
N ILE A 17 9.49 -0.30 5.10
CA ILE A 17 9.77 0.93 4.38
C ILE A 17 10.26 0.57 2.99
N ARG A 18 9.87 1.36 1.99
CA ARG A 18 10.25 1.15 0.59
C ARG A 18 10.80 2.42 0.00
N LEU A 19 11.88 2.28 -0.77
CA LEU A 19 12.36 3.31 -1.69
C LEU A 19 12.16 2.79 -3.11
N LEU A 20 11.35 3.47 -3.89
CA LEU A 20 11.09 3.18 -5.29
C LEU A 20 11.78 4.22 -6.17
N PHE A 21 12.63 3.76 -7.07
CA PHE A 21 13.15 4.55 -8.17
C PHE A 21 12.37 4.25 -9.44
N SER A 22 11.91 5.31 -10.11
CA SER A 22 11.11 5.17 -11.32
C SER A 22 11.49 6.20 -12.36
N ARG A 23 11.42 5.77 -13.61
CA ARG A 23 11.54 6.62 -14.79
C ARG A 23 10.17 6.77 -15.44
N ILE A 24 9.85 7.97 -15.87
CA ILE A 24 8.67 8.22 -16.70
C ILE A 24 9.11 8.49 -18.13
N ILE A 25 8.53 7.71 -19.06
CA ILE A 25 8.71 7.91 -20.48
C ILE A 25 7.44 8.57 -21.02
N GLU A 26 7.60 9.76 -21.53
CA GLU A 26 6.54 10.50 -22.23
C GLU A 26 6.39 10.00 -23.64
N ASN A 27 5.15 9.91 -24.11
CA ASN A 27 4.81 9.61 -25.49
C ASN A 27 3.79 10.65 -25.97
N GLU A 28 3.99 11.23 -27.12
CA GLU A 28 3.10 12.26 -27.68
C GLU A 28 1.70 11.73 -28.01
N SER A 29 1.61 10.47 -28.40
CA SER A 29 0.37 9.85 -28.89
C SER A 29 -0.28 8.89 -27.88
N LYS A 30 0.36 8.60 -26.73
CA LYS A 30 -0.11 7.59 -25.75
C LYS A 30 0.09 8.12 -24.33
N PRO A 31 -0.62 7.53 -23.34
CA PRO A 31 -0.32 7.80 -21.94
C PRO A 31 1.16 7.53 -21.63
N HIS A 32 1.74 8.34 -20.74
CA HIS A 32 3.11 8.12 -20.26
C HIS A 32 3.24 6.74 -19.59
N PHE A 33 4.45 6.18 -19.66
CA PHE A 33 4.79 4.90 -19.03
C PHE A 33 5.64 5.13 -17.80
N LEU A 34 5.24 4.51 -16.69
CA LEU A 34 6.03 4.43 -15.47
C LEU A 34 6.83 3.13 -15.48
N ILE A 35 8.15 3.24 -15.55
CA ILE A 35 9.09 2.13 -15.44
C ILE A 35 9.68 2.12 -14.04
N LYS A 36 9.46 1.02 -13.31
CA LYS A 36 10.12 0.79 -12.01
C LYS A 36 11.56 0.33 -12.27
N GLU A 37 12.53 1.15 -11.94
CA GLU A 37 13.94 0.80 -12.16
C GLU A 37 14.52 0.03 -10.96
N SER A 38 14.16 0.42 -9.73
CA SER A 38 14.58 -0.29 -8.53
C SER A 38 13.59 -0.11 -7.39
N LEU A 39 13.42 -1.16 -6.58
CA LEU A 39 12.61 -1.14 -5.37
C LEU A 39 13.38 -1.76 -4.20
N ILE A 40 13.83 -0.92 -3.27
CA ILE A 40 14.50 -1.33 -2.06
C ILE A 40 13.48 -1.40 -0.93
N ARG A 41 13.52 -2.48 -0.16
CA ARG A 41 12.56 -2.72 0.91
C ARG A 41 13.24 -3.12 2.20
N MET A 42 13.01 -2.34 3.28
CA MET A 42 13.52 -2.58 4.63
C MET A 42 12.38 -2.99 5.58
N PRO A 43 12.40 -4.21 6.14
CA PRO A 43 11.33 -4.75 6.99
C PRO A 43 11.53 -4.33 8.47
N LEU A 44 11.29 -3.07 8.80
CA LEU A 44 11.50 -2.53 10.16
C LEU A 44 10.36 -2.81 11.14
N ARG A 45 9.15 -3.11 10.66
CA ARG A 45 7.97 -3.41 11.48
C ARG A 45 7.61 -2.33 12.51
N LEU A 46 7.74 -1.04 12.14
CA LEU A 46 7.41 0.09 13.01
C LEU A 46 6.02 -0.01 13.65
N GLY A 47 5.08 -0.67 12.93
CA GLY A 47 3.73 -0.89 13.43
C GLY A 47 3.65 -1.80 14.64
N LYS A 48 4.61 -2.73 14.85
CA LYS A 48 4.64 -3.57 16.05
C LYS A 48 4.80 -2.71 17.29
N ASP A 49 5.76 -1.80 17.28
CA ASP A 49 6.03 -0.90 18.41
C ASP A 49 4.86 0.09 18.60
N SER A 50 4.50 0.81 17.51
CA SER A 50 3.48 1.84 17.53
C SER A 50 2.11 1.34 18.01
N PHE A 51 1.70 0.10 17.62
CA PHE A 51 0.38 -0.42 17.99
C PHE A 51 0.36 -1.09 19.36
N ASN A 52 1.51 -1.54 19.89
CA ASN A 52 1.60 -2.17 21.21
C ASN A 52 1.95 -1.16 22.31
N ALA A 53 3.01 -0.35 22.09
CA ALA A 53 3.53 0.59 23.09
C ALA A 53 3.03 2.03 22.88
N GLY A 54 2.44 2.34 21.72
CA GLY A 54 2.03 3.70 21.37
C GLY A 54 3.18 4.61 20.91
N GLU A 55 4.40 4.07 20.81
CA GLU A 55 5.60 4.78 20.35
C GLU A 55 6.54 3.82 19.62
N ILE A 56 7.48 4.35 18.84
CA ILE A 56 8.52 3.57 18.17
C ILE A 56 9.69 3.44 19.14
N SER A 57 10.15 2.21 19.39
CA SER A 57 11.25 1.92 20.30
C SER A 57 12.56 2.56 19.84
N GLU A 58 13.44 2.87 20.78
CA GLU A 58 14.76 3.46 20.50
C GLU A 58 15.56 2.62 19.49
N ALA A 59 15.54 1.29 19.65
CA ALA A 59 16.20 0.36 18.74
C ALA A 59 15.66 0.50 17.28
N ASN A 60 14.34 0.64 17.13
CA ASN A 60 13.74 0.84 15.81
C ASN A 60 13.90 2.28 15.32
N CYS A 61 13.95 3.30 16.18
CA CYS A 61 14.33 4.66 15.80
C CYS A 61 15.72 4.70 15.18
N LYS A 62 16.72 4.05 15.81
CA LYS A 62 18.09 3.95 15.28
C LYS A 62 18.14 3.24 13.92
N LYS A 63 17.45 2.08 13.80
CA LYS A 63 17.35 1.35 12.52
C LYS A 63 16.67 2.17 11.43
N PHE A 64 15.63 2.90 11.79
CA PHE A 64 14.89 3.77 10.88
C PHE A 64 15.78 4.90 10.36
N LEU A 65 16.47 5.61 11.25
CA LEU A 65 17.39 6.67 10.88
C LEU A 65 18.51 6.16 9.94
N ASN A 66 19.14 5.04 10.28
CA ASN A 66 20.18 4.43 9.44
C ASN A 66 19.63 4.03 8.06
N THR A 67 18.38 3.54 8.00
CA THR A 67 17.72 3.23 6.73
C THR A 67 17.51 4.49 5.89
N MET A 68 17.09 5.60 6.51
CA MET A 68 16.85 6.85 5.80
C MET A 68 18.15 7.48 5.31
N ILE A 69 19.24 7.41 6.08
CA ILE A 69 20.59 7.81 5.64
C ILE A 69 21.02 6.98 4.42
N GLY A 70 20.86 5.67 4.47
CA GLY A 70 21.14 4.79 3.33
C GLY A 70 20.30 5.13 2.10
N PHE A 71 19.03 5.45 2.28
CA PHE A 71 18.13 5.88 1.20
C PHE A 71 18.57 7.22 0.60
N LYS A 72 19.04 8.17 1.43
CA LYS A 72 19.58 9.43 0.95
C LYS A 72 20.79 9.21 0.04
N ASN A 73 21.77 8.40 0.47
CA ASN A 73 22.94 8.08 -0.33
C ASN A 73 22.58 7.41 -1.68
N LEU A 74 21.58 6.51 -1.67
CA LEU A 74 21.07 5.90 -2.90
C LEU A 74 20.37 6.92 -3.81
N MET A 75 19.61 7.85 -3.24
CA MET A 75 18.97 8.91 -4.02
C MET A 75 20.00 9.88 -4.60
N ASP A 76 21.06 10.20 -3.86
CA ASP A 76 22.14 11.07 -4.37
C ASP A 76 22.85 10.42 -5.56
N ALA A 77 23.11 9.11 -5.50
CA ALA A 77 23.69 8.36 -6.61
C ALA A 77 22.75 8.23 -7.82
N TYR A 78 21.44 8.01 -7.57
CA TYR A 78 20.43 7.90 -8.62
C TYR A 78 20.09 9.23 -9.26
N ASN A 79 20.24 10.33 -8.51
CA ASN A 79 19.97 11.71 -8.91
C ASN A 79 18.54 11.90 -9.49
N PRO A 80 17.47 11.66 -8.71
CA PRO A 80 16.11 11.91 -9.17
C PRO A 80 15.86 13.43 -9.27
N MET A 81 15.03 13.84 -10.24
CA MET A 81 14.59 15.24 -10.39
C MET A 81 13.85 15.74 -9.16
N ASN A 82 13.08 14.85 -8.52
CA ASN A 82 12.38 15.12 -7.28
C ASN A 82 12.08 13.82 -6.55
N TYR A 83 11.84 13.92 -5.23
CA TYR A 83 11.38 12.80 -4.42
C TYR A 83 10.30 13.25 -3.43
N ARG A 84 9.56 12.29 -2.89
CA ARG A 84 8.65 12.50 -1.77
C ARG A 84 8.68 11.30 -0.84
N ALA A 85 8.70 11.57 0.48
CA ALA A 85 8.64 10.55 1.51
C ALA A 85 7.33 10.69 2.28
N CYS A 86 6.50 9.63 2.26
CA CYS A 86 5.22 9.60 2.96
C CYS A 86 5.24 8.53 4.05
N ALA A 87 4.83 8.90 5.25
CA ALA A 87 4.66 8.00 6.39
C ALA A 87 3.18 7.81 6.72
N THR A 88 2.79 6.56 7.00
CA THR A 88 1.40 6.16 7.19
C THR A 88 1.10 5.77 8.65
N ALA A 89 0.22 4.81 8.88
CA ALA A 89 -0.40 4.49 10.16
C ALA A 89 0.59 4.30 11.33
N ALA A 90 1.77 3.69 11.15
CA ALA A 90 2.70 3.46 12.24
C ALA A 90 3.28 4.78 12.79
N MET A 91 3.79 5.64 11.91
CA MET A 91 4.32 6.95 12.28
C MET A 91 3.21 7.88 12.76
N ARG A 92 2.05 7.86 12.11
CA ARG A 92 0.88 8.68 12.46
C ARG A 92 0.36 8.38 13.87
N ASN A 93 0.42 7.13 14.31
CA ASN A 93 -0.12 6.71 15.60
C ASN A 93 0.93 6.73 16.74
N ALA A 94 2.22 6.80 16.40
CA ALA A 94 3.28 6.83 17.41
C ALA A 94 3.39 8.23 18.04
N LYS A 95 3.47 8.28 19.38
CA LYS A 95 3.68 9.53 20.14
C LYS A 95 4.92 10.28 19.67
N ASN A 96 6.01 9.54 19.40
CA ASN A 96 7.30 10.08 18.93
C ASN A 96 7.44 10.14 17.40
N GLY A 97 6.35 9.88 16.64
CA GLY A 97 6.41 9.81 15.18
C GLY A 97 6.84 11.13 14.52
N LYS A 98 6.33 12.28 15.00
CA LYS A 98 6.70 13.61 14.49
C LYS A 98 8.15 13.97 14.82
N ASP A 99 8.60 13.66 16.03
CA ASP A 99 9.98 13.91 16.45
C ASP A 99 10.96 13.07 15.65
N LEU A 100 10.61 11.81 15.39
CA LEU A 100 11.42 10.93 14.55
C LEU A 100 11.51 11.43 13.10
N ALA A 101 10.42 11.97 12.54
CA ALA A 101 10.43 12.59 11.22
C ALA A 101 11.36 13.81 11.18
N ARG A 102 11.33 14.67 12.22
CA ARG A 102 12.23 15.81 12.36
C ARG A 102 13.70 15.40 12.50
N ILE A 103 13.98 14.37 13.28
CA ILE A 103 15.35 13.84 13.43
C ILE A 103 15.88 13.35 12.08
N VAL A 104 15.07 12.67 11.27
CA VAL A 104 15.45 12.22 9.94
C VAL A 104 15.71 13.39 9.01
N GLU A 105 14.88 14.43 9.04
CA GLU A 105 15.11 15.65 8.24
C GLU A 105 16.44 16.30 8.59
N LEU A 106 16.76 16.45 9.88
CA LEU A 106 18.01 17.05 10.36
C LEU A 106 19.25 16.21 10.04
N LYS A 107 19.17 14.88 10.16
CA LYS A 107 20.33 13.99 10.05
C LYS A 107 20.51 13.35 8.68
N ALA A 108 19.44 13.17 7.93
CA ALA A 108 19.46 12.55 6.61
C ALA A 108 19.02 13.50 5.48
N GLY A 109 18.58 14.72 5.78
CA GLY A 109 18.11 15.67 4.78
C GLY A 109 16.83 15.20 4.06
N ILE A 110 16.07 14.27 4.64
CA ILE A 110 14.83 13.75 4.05
C ILE A 110 13.63 14.27 4.84
N LYS A 111 12.85 15.15 4.22
CA LYS A 111 11.56 15.59 4.77
C LYS A 111 10.52 14.48 4.62
N ILE A 112 9.83 14.14 5.72
CA ILE A 112 8.80 13.11 5.77
C ILE A 112 7.44 13.76 5.99
N ASP A 113 6.50 13.50 5.07
CA ASP A 113 5.11 13.86 5.21
C ASP A 113 4.35 12.74 5.94
N ILE A 114 3.83 12.99 7.13
CA ILE A 114 2.95 12.04 7.82
C ILE A 114 1.53 12.26 7.30
N ILE A 115 1.09 11.40 6.38
CA ILE A 115 -0.19 11.54 5.69
C ILE A 115 -1.34 10.86 6.45
N ASN A 116 -2.55 11.39 6.27
CA ASN A 116 -3.77 10.76 6.79
C ASN A 116 -4.29 9.65 5.85
N GLY A 117 -5.28 8.87 6.31
CA GLY A 117 -5.79 7.74 5.53
C GLY A 117 -6.57 8.13 4.27
N ALA A 118 -7.15 9.35 4.22
CA ALA A 118 -7.83 9.85 3.03
C ALA A 118 -6.81 10.26 1.95
N GLU A 119 -5.72 10.91 2.34
CA GLU A 119 -4.60 11.23 1.45
C GLU A 119 -3.95 9.94 0.91
N GLU A 120 -3.71 8.96 1.78
CA GLU A 120 -3.17 7.66 1.40
C GLU A 120 -4.05 6.98 0.34
N ALA A 121 -5.38 6.91 0.58
CA ALA A 121 -6.34 6.35 -0.36
C ALA A 121 -6.36 7.09 -1.71
N ALA A 122 -6.33 8.42 -1.69
CA ALA A 122 -6.31 9.25 -2.90
C ALA A 122 -5.03 9.03 -3.73
N MET A 123 -3.87 8.90 -3.07
CA MET A 123 -2.60 8.63 -3.74
C MET A 123 -2.56 7.25 -4.41
N ILE A 124 -3.17 6.24 -3.80
CA ILE A 124 -3.16 4.88 -4.36
C ILE A 124 -4.08 4.75 -5.58
N LEU A 125 -5.16 5.55 -5.64
CA LEU A 125 -6.08 5.60 -6.77
C LEU A 125 -5.49 6.39 -7.94
N THR A 126 -4.42 5.87 -8.51
CA THR A 126 -3.66 6.49 -9.60
C THR A 126 -4.27 6.18 -10.97
N LYS A 127 -3.74 6.83 -12.02
CA LYS A 127 -4.05 6.49 -13.42
C LYS A 127 -3.82 5.01 -13.72
N ASN A 128 -2.81 4.38 -13.11
CA ASN A 128 -2.54 2.95 -13.28
C ASN A 128 -3.71 2.05 -12.82
N ILE A 129 -4.45 2.46 -11.79
CA ILE A 129 -5.68 1.77 -11.40
C ILE A 129 -6.82 2.16 -12.33
N ASN A 130 -6.95 3.45 -12.63
CA ASN A 130 -8.04 3.98 -13.44
C ASN A 130 -8.09 3.41 -14.87
N GLN A 131 -6.95 3.07 -15.50
CA GLN A 131 -6.93 2.41 -16.82
C GLN A 131 -7.52 0.99 -16.80
N HIS A 132 -7.64 0.36 -15.65
CA HIS A 132 -8.31 -0.94 -15.51
C HIS A 132 -9.80 -0.80 -15.19
N LEU A 133 -10.29 0.43 -14.94
CA LEU A 133 -11.69 0.70 -14.65
C LEU A 133 -12.48 0.90 -15.94
N LYS A 134 -13.58 0.20 -16.04
CA LYS A 134 -14.60 0.48 -17.04
C LYS A 134 -15.58 1.48 -16.44
N LYS A 135 -15.83 2.62 -17.13
CA LYS A 135 -16.64 3.72 -16.61
C LYS A 135 -18.08 3.28 -16.23
N GLU A 136 -18.62 2.32 -16.95
CA GLU A 136 -19.98 1.77 -16.72
C GLU A 136 -20.06 0.76 -15.56
N LYS A 137 -18.95 0.49 -14.87
CA LYS A 137 -18.90 -0.49 -13.77
C LYS A 137 -18.55 0.17 -12.45
N SER A 138 -18.98 -0.50 -11.38
CA SER A 138 -18.69 -0.07 -10.02
C SER A 138 -17.67 -0.95 -9.37
N TYR A 139 -16.84 -0.34 -8.51
CA TYR A 139 -15.72 -1.02 -7.86
C TYR A 139 -15.65 -0.67 -6.37
N LEU A 140 -15.20 -1.64 -5.59
CA LEU A 140 -14.69 -1.42 -4.25
C LEU A 140 -13.17 -1.59 -4.30
N HIS A 141 -12.43 -0.50 -4.17
CA HIS A 141 -10.98 -0.54 -4.00
C HIS A 141 -10.65 -0.83 -2.53
N ILE A 142 -9.73 -1.77 -2.31
CA ILE A 142 -9.33 -2.30 -1.00
C ILE A 142 -7.80 -2.24 -0.94
N ASP A 143 -7.25 -1.36 -0.13
CA ASP A 143 -5.82 -1.34 0.17
C ASP A 143 -5.58 -1.81 1.60
N VAL A 144 -4.86 -2.91 1.77
CA VAL A 144 -4.57 -3.47 3.08
C VAL A 144 -3.12 -3.20 3.45
N GLY A 145 -2.94 -2.20 4.29
CA GLY A 145 -1.67 -1.87 4.92
C GLY A 145 -1.36 -2.73 6.15
N GLY A 146 -0.28 -2.37 6.83
CA GLY A 146 0.06 -3.01 8.12
C GLY A 146 -0.80 -2.51 9.27
N GLY A 147 -1.15 -1.24 9.29
CA GLY A 147 -1.88 -0.58 10.40
C GLY A 147 -3.33 -0.24 10.10
N SER A 148 -3.68 -0.05 8.84
CA SER A 148 -5.01 0.35 8.39
C SER A 148 -5.41 -0.38 7.11
N THR A 149 -6.68 -0.24 6.76
CA THR A 149 -7.24 -0.63 5.46
C THR A 149 -8.01 0.56 4.92
N GLU A 150 -7.62 1.01 3.75
CA GLU A 150 -8.27 2.08 3.01
C GLU A 150 -9.28 1.45 2.04
N LEU A 151 -10.53 1.89 2.15
CA LEU A 151 -11.61 1.47 1.27
C LEU A 151 -12.12 2.66 0.45
N THR A 152 -12.31 2.46 -0.84
CA THR A 152 -12.89 3.47 -1.72
C THR A 152 -13.95 2.85 -2.62
N SER A 153 -15.15 3.41 -2.58
CA SER A 153 -16.24 3.08 -3.49
C SER A 153 -16.15 3.93 -4.75
N ILE A 154 -16.12 3.29 -5.90
CA ILE A 154 -16.04 3.93 -7.23
C ILE A 154 -17.28 3.51 -8.02
N VAL A 155 -18.06 4.49 -8.45
CA VAL A 155 -19.30 4.27 -9.21
C VAL A 155 -19.23 5.12 -10.48
N ASN A 156 -19.46 4.50 -11.62
CA ASN A 156 -19.38 5.16 -12.93
C ASN A 156 -18.05 5.90 -13.18
N GLY A 157 -16.95 5.26 -12.74
CA GLY A 157 -15.60 5.82 -12.89
C GLY A 157 -15.26 6.97 -11.93
N GLN A 158 -16.16 7.32 -11.00
CA GLN A 158 -15.96 8.40 -10.03
C GLN A 158 -15.86 7.85 -8.60
N THR A 159 -14.92 8.35 -7.82
CA THR A 159 -14.87 8.11 -6.39
C THR A 159 -16.09 8.72 -5.71
N LYS A 160 -16.88 7.90 -5.04
CA LYS A 160 -18.06 8.34 -4.29
C LYS A 160 -17.74 8.54 -2.80
N ASN A 161 -17.17 7.53 -2.17
CA ASN A 161 -16.82 7.57 -0.76
C ASN A 161 -15.48 6.89 -0.53
N SER A 162 -14.70 7.40 0.42
CA SER A 162 -13.46 6.79 0.87
C SER A 162 -13.37 6.83 2.39
N LYS A 163 -12.86 5.77 3.01
CA LYS A 163 -12.67 5.69 4.46
C LYS A 163 -11.51 4.79 4.81
N SER A 164 -10.70 5.22 5.78
CA SER A 164 -9.65 4.43 6.40
C SER A 164 -10.17 3.79 7.69
N PHE A 165 -9.87 2.52 7.87
CA PHE A 165 -10.21 1.74 9.07
C PHE A 165 -8.94 1.30 9.77
N SER A 166 -8.89 1.42 11.09
CA SER A 166 -7.78 0.92 11.92
C SER A 166 -7.74 -0.61 11.99
N ILE A 167 -7.82 -1.25 10.83
CA ILE A 167 -7.71 -2.68 10.59
C ILE A 167 -6.60 -2.89 9.57
N GLY A 168 -5.46 -3.40 10.00
CA GLY A 168 -4.32 -3.69 9.13
C GLY A 168 -3.69 -5.03 9.50
N SER A 169 -2.86 -5.56 8.64
CA SER A 169 -2.32 -6.91 8.79
C SER A 169 -1.42 -7.07 10.03
N VAL A 170 -0.61 -6.06 10.38
CA VAL A 170 0.21 -6.05 11.59
C VAL A 170 -0.68 -5.79 12.81
N ARG A 171 -1.58 -4.80 12.74
CA ARG A 171 -2.51 -4.49 13.85
C ARG A 171 -3.38 -5.68 14.20
N LEU A 172 -3.85 -6.44 13.21
CA LEU A 172 -4.65 -7.66 13.42
C LEU A 172 -3.80 -8.80 14.01
N LEU A 173 -2.55 -8.95 13.56
CA LEU A 173 -1.60 -9.92 14.10
C LEU A 173 -1.33 -9.67 15.59
N GLU A 174 -1.20 -8.39 15.98
CA GLU A 174 -0.95 -7.97 17.37
C GLU A 174 -2.23 -7.95 18.25
N GLY A 175 -3.38 -8.42 17.72
CA GLY A 175 -4.64 -8.47 18.49
C GLY A 175 -5.26 -7.09 18.79
N LYS A 176 -4.84 -6.04 18.09
CA LYS A 176 -5.26 -4.64 18.35
C LYS A 176 -6.41 -4.17 17.45
N VAL A 177 -7.27 -5.10 17.02
CA VAL A 177 -8.46 -4.80 16.21
C VAL A 177 -9.71 -5.20 16.99
N SER A 178 -10.57 -4.23 17.28
CA SER A 178 -11.81 -4.47 18.04
C SER A 178 -12.93 -5.06 17.17
N LYS A 179 -13.89 -5.74 17.81
CA LYS A 179 -15.13 -6.19 17.15
C LYS A 179 -15.92 -5.01 16.55
N LYS A 180 -15.90 -3.86 17.23
CA LYS A 180 -16.52 -2.63 16.74
C LYS A 180 -15.91 -2.19 15.42
N SER A 181 -14.58 -2.15 15.31
CA SER A 181 -13.89 -1.78 14.06
C SER A 181 -14.30 -2.66 12.89
N TRP A 182 -14.43 -3.97 13.09
CA TRP A 182 -14.90 -4.91 12.08
C TRP A 182 -16.35 -4.64 11.67
N ASN A 183 -17.25 -4.37 12.63
CA ASN A 183 -18.64 -4.05 12.36
C ASN A 183 -18.75 -2.72 11.59
N ASP A 184 -18.02 -1.68 12.00
CA ASP A 184 -18.00 -0.38 11.34
C ASP A 184 -17.54 -0.51 9.87
N MET A 185 -16.50 -1.31 9.61
CA MET A 185 -16.03 -1.60 8.25
C MET A 185 -17.09 -2.36 7.43
N LYS A 186 -17.69 -3.37 8.02
CA LYS A 186 -18.74 -4.19 7.36
C LYS A 186 -19.94 -3.34 6.97
N GLU A 187 -20.45 -2.52 7.87
CA GLU A 187 -21.60 -1.65 7.61
C GLU A 187 -21.27 -0.59 6.56
N TRP A 188 -20.06 -0.01 6.62
CA TRP A 188 -19.62 0.93 5.59
C TRP A 188 -19.55 0.27 4.21
N ILE A 189 -18.99 -0.95 4.11
CA ILE A 189 -18.96 -1.67 2.82
C ILE A 189 -20.38 -1.88 2.31
N LYS A 190 -21.28 -2.41 3.13
CA LYS A 190 -22.66 -2.66 2.73
C LYS A 190 -23.38 -1.39 2.28
N SER A 191 -23.29 -0.30 3.05
CA SER A 191 -23.95 0.97 2.71
C SER A 191 -23.43 1.58 1.40
N ASN A 192 -22.17 1.30 1.04
CA ASN A 192 -21.55 1.84 -0.19
C ASN A 192 -21.57 0.85 -1.38
N THR A 193 -22.12 -0.35 -1.19
CA THR A 193 -22.10 -1.40 -2.24
C THR A 193 -23.46 -2.06 -2.50
N ASN A 194 -24.41 -2.00 -1.57
CA ASN A 194 -25.70 -2.72 -1.70
C ASN A 194 -26.62 -2.19 -2.81
N SER A 195 -26.55 -0.91 -3.12
CA SER A 195 -27.34 -0.28 -4.20
C SER A 195 -26.77 -0.56 -5.60
N VAL A 196 -25.65 -1.29 -5.68
CA VAL A 196 -24.91 -1.49 -6.92
C VAL A 196 -24.81 -2.98 -7.24
N THR A 197 -25.45 -3.41 -8.32
CA THR A 197 -25.32 -4.78 -8.81
C THR A 197 -23.97 -5.01 -9.49
N GLY A 198 -23.35 -6.17 -9.22
CA GLY A 198 -22.13 -6.59 -9.92
C GLY A 198 -20.87 -5.82 -9.58
N ILE A 199 -20.77 -5.28 -8.35
CA ILE A 199 -19.57 -4.59 -7.89
C ILE A 199 -18.32 -5.50 -7.96
N LYS A 200 -17.19 -4.95 -8.39
CA LYS A 200 -15.94 -5.65 -8.51
C LYS A 200 -14.94 -5.15 -7.46
N ALA A 201 -14.18 -6.05 -6.87
CA ALA A 201 -13.10 -5.67 -5.98
C ALA A 201 -11.82 -5.36 -6.77
N ILE A 202 -11.08 -4.35 -6.28
CA ILE A 202 -9.70 -4.05 -6.69
C ILE A 202 -8.84 -4.10 -5.45
N GLY A 203 -7.71 -4.80 -5.50
CA GLY A 203 -6.81 -4.98 -4.36
C GLY A 203 -5.47 -4.32 -4.58
N SER A 204 -5.05 -3.48 -3.63
CA SER A 204 -3.70 -2.90 -3.56
C SER A 204 -2.96 -3.42 -2.33
N GLY A 205 -1.67 -3.23 -2.31
CA GLY A 205 -0.81 -3.58 -1.18
C GLY A 205 0.03 -4.84 -1.41
N GLY A 206 1.10 -4.94 -0.62
CA GLY A 206 2.12 -5.98 -0.83
C GLY A 206 1.64 -7.40 -0.58
N ASN A 207 0.60 -7.60 0.25
CA ASN A 207 0.09 -8.93 0.57
C ASN A 207 -0.79 -9.48 -0.56
N ILE A 208 -1.69 -8.66 -1.13
CA ILE A 208 -2.52 -9.14 -2.26
C ILE A 208 -1.66 -9.41 -3.51
N ASN A 209 -0.60 -8.62 -3.73
CA ASN A 209 0.34 -8.85 -4.80
C ASN A 209 1.06 -10.21 -4.63
N LYS A 210 1.45 -10.56 -3.39
CA LYS A 210 2.06 -11.88 -3.11
C LYS A 210 1.06 -13.02 -3.25
N ILE A 211 -0.19 -12.83 -2.79
CA ILE A 211 -1.29 -13.80 -2.97
C ILE A 211 -1.51 -14.07 -4.47
N ALA A 212 -1.61 -13.02 -5.28
CA ALA A 212 -1.77 -13.14 -6.73
C ALA A 212 -0.58 -13.90 -7.36
N SER A 213 0.64 -13.55 -6.99
CA SER A 213 1.85 -14.22 -7.44
C SER A 213 1.88 -15.72 -7.08
N MET A 214 1.50 -16.08 -5.83
CA MET A 214 1.42 -17.49 -5.41
C MET A 214 0.35 -18.30 -6.16
N LEU A 215 -0.66 -17.61 -6.70
CA LEU A 215 -1.71 -18.19 -7.55
C LEU A 215 -1.37 -18.11 -9.05
N GLY A 216 -0.13 -17.77 -9.41
CA GLY A 216 0.35 -17.70 -10.79
C GLY A 216 -0.27 -16.54 -11.59
N LYS A 217 -0.80 -15.50 -10.92
CA LYS A 217 -1.45 -14.38 -11.59
C LYS A 217 -0.47 -13.28 -11.99
N LYS A 218 -0.61 -12.77 -13.20
CA LYS A 218 0.15 -11.63 -13.72
C LYS A 218 -0.45 -10.30 -13.26
N LYS A 219 0.28 -9.22 -13.47
CA LYS A 219 -0.18 -7.85 -13.22
C LYS A 219 -1.48 -7.58 -13.98
N GLY A 220 -2.49 -7.03 -13.28
CA GLY A 220 -3.78 -6.69 -13.89
C GLY A 220 -4.75 -7.87 -14.06
N GLU A 221 -4.41 -9.05 -13.56
CA GLU A 221 -5.32 -10.19 -13.59
C GLU A 221 -6.23 -10.24 -12.36
N HIS A 222 -7.34 -10.97 -12.54
CA HIS A 222 -8.31 -11.20 -11.47
C HIS A 222 -7.96 -12.46 -10.68
N VAL A 223 -8.08 -12.37 -9.37
CA VAL A 223 -7.97 -13.48 -8.43
C VAL A 223 -9.35 -13.84 -7.90
N PRO A 224 -9.85 -15.09 -8.11
CA PRO A 224 -11.12 -15.54 -7.58
C PRO A 224 -11.14 -15.60 -6.05
N TYR A 225 -12.26 -15.25 -5.42
CA TYR A 225 -12.48 -15.35 -3.97
C TYR A 225 -12.12 -16.75 -3.43
N ASN A 226 -12.63 -17.81 -4.09
CA ASN A 226 -12.41 -19.19 -3.68
C ASN A 226 -10.92 -19.59 -3.77
N SER A 227 -10.17 -19.07 -4.76
CA SER A 227 -8.74 -19.34 -4.87
C SER A 227 -7.96 -18.75 -3.69
N ILE A 228 -8.32 -17.53 -3.25
CA ILE A 228 -7.72 -16.91 -2.06
C ILE A 228 -8.09 -17.73 -0.81
N LYS A 229 -9.33 -18.17 -0.68
CA LYS A 229 -9.81 -18.97 0.46
C LYS A 229 -9.10 -20.32 0.57
N ILE A 230 -8.91 -21.01 -0.57
CA ILE A 230 -8.18 -22.28 -0.62
C ILE A 230 -6.70 -22.06 -0.27
N LEU A 231 -6.06 -21.04 -0.85
CA LEU A 231 -4.68 -20.72 -0.56
C LEU A 231 -4.49 -20.37 0.92
N LEU A 232 -5.41 -19.58 1.50
CA LEU A 232 -5.37 -19.24 2.93
C LEU A 232 -5.38 -20.49 3.81
N LYS A 233 -6.28 -21.46 3.54
CA LYS A 233 -6.32 -22.73 4.27
C LYS A 233 -4.98 -23.49 4.19
N LYS A 234 -4.34 -23.52 3.00
CA LYS A 234 -3.02 -24.16 2.83
C LYS A 234 -1.94 -23.46 3.64
N ILE A 235 -1.98 -22.12 3.73
CA ILE A 235 -1.02 -21.32 4.51
C ILE A 235 -1.27 -21.50 6.02
N GLU A 236 -2.53 -21.53 6.47
CA GLU A 236 -2.90 -21.71 7.88
C GLU A 236 -2.50 -23.10 8.41
N ALA A 237 -2.53 -24.11 7.56
CA ALA A 237 -2.07 -25.47 7.92
C ALA A 237 -0.55 -25.61 8.10
N LYS A 238 0.22 -24.55 7.84
CA LYS A 238 1.69 -24.53 7.94
C LYS A 238 2.13 -23.63 9.09
N ASP A 239 3.15 -24.07 9.82
CA ASP A 239 3.83 -23.23 10.82
C ASP A 239 4.61 -22.09 10.16
N PHE A 240 5.18 -21.20 10.97
CA PHE A 240 5.90 -20.02 10.47
C PHE A 240 7.07 -20.38 9.55
N HIS A 241 7.88 -21.37 9.93
CA HIS A 241 9.05 -21.80 9.15
C HIS A 241 8.62 -22.46 7.82
N GLN A 242 7.62 -23.33 7.89
CA GLN A 242 7.05 -23.97 6.71
C GLN A 242 6.43 -22.97 5.73
N ARG A 243 5.84 -21.86 6.20
CA ARG A 243 5.35 -20.80 5.32
C ARG A 243 6.48 -20.14 4.53
N ILE A 244 7.66 -19.98 5.14
CA ILE A 244 8.84 -19.45 4.45
C ILE A 244 9.34 -20.44 3.40
N THR A 245 9.55 -21.69 3.78
CA THR A 245 10.19 -22.70 2.93
C THR A 245 9.27 -23.20 1.82
N THR A 246 7.98 -23.44 2.12
CA THR A 246 7.01 -23.99 1.15
C THR A 246 6.49 -22.95 0.16
N PHE A 247 6.22 -21.72 0.63
CA PHE A 247 5.60 -20.67 -0.21
C PHE A 247 6.57 -19.55 -0.61
N GLY A 248 7.86 -19.66 -0.27
CA GLY A 248 8.85 -18.63 -0.56
C GLY A 248 8.46 -17.27 0.03
N LEU A 249 7.87 -17.28 1.24
CA LEU A 249 7.51 -16.04 1.93
C LEU A 249 8.73 -15.49 2.66
N ARG A 250 8.91 -14.17 2.60
CA ARG A 250 9.90 -13.51 3.47
C ARG A 250 9.43 -13.62 4.93
N PRO A 251 10.34 -13.71 5.91
CA PRO A 251 9.98 -13.83 7.34
C PRO A 251 8.96 -12.77 7.80
N ASP A 252 9.14 -11.51 7.39
CA ASP A 252 8.25 -10.41 7.72
C ASP A 252 6.93 -10.39 6.94
N ARG A 253 6.67 -11.41 6.12
CA ARG A 253 5.42 -11.63 5.41
C ARG A 253 4.74 -12.92 5.83
N ALA A 254 5.48 -13.91 6.28
CA ALA A 254 4.98 -15.23 6.65
C ALA A 254 3.93 -15.20 7.80
N ASP A 255 3.98 -14.19 8.65
CA ASP A 255 3.00 -13.98 9.72
C ASP A 255 1.84 -13.06 9.32
N VAL A 256 2.10 -11.99 8.53
CA VAL A 256 1.07 -11.01 8.17
C VAL A 256 0.23 -11.43 6.95
N ILE A 257 0.61 -12.46 6.20
CA ILE A 257 -0.13 -12.90 5.03
C ILE A 257 -1.52 -13.45 5.39
N ILE A 258 -1.62 -14.17 6.52
CA ILE A 258 -2.89 -14.72 7.04
C ILE A 258 -3.85 -13.59 7.43
N PRO A 259 -3.50 -12.67 8.34
CA PRO A 259 -4.39 -11.57 8.68
C PRO A 259 -4.75 -10.71 7.47
N ALA A 260 -3.82 -10.43 6.56
CA ALA A 260 -4.13 -9.69 5.34
C ALA A 260 -5.15 -10.43 4.45
N SER A 261 -4.97 -11.74 4.24
CA SER A 261 -5.92 -12.56 3.47
C SER A 261 -7.32 -12.54 4.08
N LYS A 262 -7.43 -12.60 5.41
CA LYS A 262 -8.71 -12.50 6.13
C LYS A 262 -9.40 -11.15 5.90
N ILE A 263 -8.64 -10.05 5.88
CA ILE A 263 -9.19 -8.72 5.60
C ILE A 263 -9.75 -8.67 4.17
N TYR A 264 -8.97 -9.07 3.15
CA TYR A 264 -9.45 -9.10 1.75
C TYR A 264 -10.69 -9.97 1.58
N LEU A 265 -10.69 -11.19 2.14
CA LEU A 265 -11.83 -12.11 2.05
C LEU A 265 -13.09 -11.55 2.70
N ASN A 266 -12.98 -10.88 3.85
CA ASN A 266 -14.11 -10.24 4.50
C ASN A 266 -14.65 -9.08 3.67
N CYS A 267 -13.80 -8.20 3.14
CA CYS A 267 -14.22 -7.11 2.26
C CYS A 267 -14.92 -7.64 1.00
N MET A 268 -14.37 -8.66 0.36
CA MET A 268 -14.96 -9.29 -0.82
C MET A 268 -16.31 -9.96 -0.49
N LYS A 269 -16.41 -10.65 0.66
CA LYS A 269 -17.66 -11.28 1.12
C LYS A 269 -18.75 -10.24 1.36
N TRP A 270 -18.43 -9.15 2.05
CA TRP A 270 -19.42 -8.10 2.39
C TRP A 270 -19.85 -7.29 1.18
N SER A 271 -18.97 -7.07 0.21
CA SER A 271 -19.28 -6.44 -1.08
C SER A 271 -19.85 -7.42 -2.12
N LYS A 272 -20.01 -8.71 -1.79
CA LYS A 272 -20.45 -9.77 -2.70
C LYS A 272 -19.56 -9.93 -3.95
N SER A 273 -18.29 -9.49 -3.88
CA SER A 273 -17.36 -9.56 -5.01
C SER A 273 -16.77 -10.96 -5.16
N GLN A 274 -17.02 -11.60 -6.32
CA GLN A 274 -16.55 -12.97 -6.60
C GLN A 274 -15.06 -13.04 -6.99
N LYS A 275 -14.47 -11.93 -7.40
CA LYS A 275 -13.07 -11.82 -7.82
C LYS A 275 -12.52 -10.43 -7.54
N ILE A 276 -11.21 -10.38 -7.30
CA ILE A 276 -10.47 -9.14 -7.06
C ILE A 276 -9.43 -8.91 -8.16
N LEU A 277 -9.43 -7.73 -8.75
CA LEU A 277 -8.41 -7.29 -9.69
C LEU A 277 -7.16 -6.88 -8.91
N VAL A 278 -5.98 -7.30 -9.35
CA VAL A 278 -4.70 -6.98 -8.70
C VAL A 278 -3.79 -6.22 -9.67
N PRO A 279 -3.83 -4.89 -9.69
CA PRO A 279 -3.03 -4.07 -10.60
C PRO A 279 -1.55 -4.02 -10.25
N GLN A 280 -1.15 -4.56 -9.09
CA GLN A 280 0.21 -4.51 -8.54
C GLN A 280 0.75 -3.08 -8.40
N SER A 281 -0.12 -2.16 -8.07
CA SER A 281 0.18 -0.77 -7.72
C SER A 281 0.08 -0.57 -6.21
N GLY A 282 0.70 0.48 -5.68
CA GLY A 282 0.67 0.84 -4.27
C GLY A 282 1.02 2.30 -4.04
N LEU A 283 1.17 2.71 -2.76
CA LEU A 283 1.42 4.09 -2.38
C LEU A 283 2.64 4.70 -3.08
N ALA A 284 3.75 3.96 -3.16
CA ALA A 284 4.96 4.45 -3.82
C ALA A 284 4.71 4.79 -5.31
N ASP A 285 3.89 4.00 -6.00
CA ASP A 285 3.50 4.29 -7.40
C ASP A 285 2.69 5.59 -7.49
N GLY A 286 1.78 5.80 -6.53
CA GLY A 286 0.98 7.01 -6.44
C GLY A 286 1.80 8.27 -6.18
N ILE A 287 2.80 8.16 -5.30
CA ILE A 287 3.74 9.25 -5.03
C ILE A 287 4.50 9.63 -6.32
N ILE A 288 5.00 8.65 -7.07
CA ILE A 288 5.69 8.91 -8.34
C ILE A 288 4.77 9.63 -9.34
N GLU A 289 3.52 9.18 -9.48
CA GLU A 289 2.56 9.83 -10.38
C GLU A 289 2.27 11.28 -9.96
N GLN A 290 2.10 11.55 -8.67
CA GLN A 290 1.91 12.92 -8.17
C GLN A 290 3.11 13.81 -8.48
N LEU A 291 4.33 13.34 -8.22
CA LEU A 291 5.56 14.08 -8.53
C LEU A 291 5.63 14.43 -10.02
N TYR A 292 5.29 13.50 -10.89
CA TYR A 292 5.25 13.74 -12.34
C TYR A 292 4.22 14.79 -12.72
N TYR A 293 2.99 14.73 -12.20
CA TYR A 293 1.97 15.72 -12.53
C TYR A 293 2.32 17.12 -12.00
N THR A 294 2.90 17.20 -10.81
CA THR A 294 3.42 18.47 -10.26
C THR A 294 4.51 19.03 -11.16
N TYR A 295 5.46 18.21 -11.59
CA TYR A 295 6.49 18.63 -12.56
C TYR A 295 5.87 19.16 -13.86
N LYS A 296 4.89 18.48 -14.42
CA LYS A 296 4.22 18.91 -15.66
C LYS A 296 3.43 20.21 -15.51
N SER A 297 2.84 20.47 -14.37
CA SER A 297 2.12 21.73 -14.12
C SER A 297 3.08 22.92 -14.05
N VAL A 298 4.24 22.76 -13.42
CA VAL A 298 5.27 23.81 -13.32
C VAL A 298 5.98 24.05 -14.65
N SER A 299 6.21 22.99 -15.46
CA SER A 299 6.90 23.11 -16.76
C SER A 299 6.04 23.73 -17.87
N LYS A 300 4.74 23.95 -17.64
CA LYS A 300 3.81 24.57 -18.57
C LYS A 300 3.47 26.02 -18.22
N SER A 301 3.83 26.47 -17.01
CA SER A 301 3.77 27.86 -16.56
C SER A 301 5.09 28.58 -16.87
#